data_9e7847409b4b58356100fe8f65a529ed
#
_entry.id   9e7847409b4b58356100fe8f65a529ed
#
_cell.length_a   1.000
_cell.length_b   1.000
_cell.length_c   1.000
_cell.angle_alpha   90.00
_cell.angle_beta   90.00
_cell.angle_gamma   90.00
#
_symmetry.space_group_name_H-M   'P 1'
#
loop_
_entity.id
_entity.type
_entity.pdbx_description
1 polymer ?
#
loop_
_entity_poly.entity_id
_entity_poly.type
_entity_poly.pdbx_seq_one_letter_code
_entity_poly.pdbx_strand_id
1 'polypeptide(L)'
;SALVAARHAATAARGGERPRRWQVACADTVHSSVASAARVMDVDLLTVSHDERGRLTGSALSSALDRTEPDGAFAVVASAGSTNAGMVDDLEGLAAVCRDRGLWLHVDGAYGGAGLLAPSVRDRFRGIEHADSLIVDPHKWLFAPYDSCALVYRDPEIARSAHRQEASYLDALNASSEWNPSDFAHHLSRRPRGLPLWFSLATYGTDAYRDAVERVLSVTREAAEEIGRRTELALVLEPELSVVLFR
;
A
#
# COMPACT_ATOMS: atom_id res chain seq x y z
N SER A 1 -7.77 7.33 3.08
CA SER A 1 -7.71 8.35 2.00
C SER A 1 -7.59 7.70 0.62
N ALA A 2 -6.63 6.77 0.35
CA ALA A 2 -6.44 6.17 -0.98
C ALA A 2 -7.72 5.54 -1.54
N LEU A 3 -8.41 4.69 -0.79
CA LEU A 3 -9.65 4.04 -1.24
C LEU A 3 -10.82 5.04 -1.44
N VAL A 4 -10.80 6.17 -0.76
CA VAL A 4 -11.78 7.24 -1.01
C VAL A 4 -11.51 7.88 -2.37
N ALA A 5 -10.26 8.20 -2.69
CA ALA A 5 -9.86 8.71 -4.00
C ALA A 5 -10.17 7.70 -5.12
N ALA A 6 -9.87 6.42 -4.90
CA ALA A 6 -10.17 5.34 -5.83
C ALA A 6 -11.68 5.24 -6.15
N ARG A 7 -12.54 5.28 -5.12
CA ARG A 7 -14.00 5.25 -5.31
C ARG A 7 -14.51 6.51 -6.00
N HIS A 8 -13.92 7.67 -5.70
CA HIS A 8 -14.23 8.91 -6.40
C HIS A 8 -13.92 8.81 -7.89
N ALA A 9 -12.72 8.33 -8.25
CA ALA A 9 -12.32 8.10 -9.64
C ALA A 9 -13.26 7.12 -10.35
N ALA A 10 -13.58 6.00 -9.70
CA ALA A 10 -14.50 5.01 -10.26
C ALA A 10 -15.92 5.56 -10.47
N THR A 11 -16.40 6.41 -9.56
CA THR A 11 -17.70 7.10 -9.71
C THR A 11 -17.67 8.07 -10.90
N ALA A 12 -16.60 8.82 -11.07
CA ALA A 12 -16.43 9.74 -12.20
C ALA A 12 -16.36 8.98 -13.54
N ALA A 13 -15.59 7.88 -13.60
CA ALA A 13 -15.49 7.04 -14.79
C ALA A 13 -16.84 6.41 -15.23
N ARG A 14 -17.77 6.26 -14.29
CA ARG A 14 -19.15 5.77 -14.54
C ARG A 14 -20.15 6.91 -14.83
N GLY A 15 -19.69 8.12 -15.05
CA GLY A 15 -20.60 9.26 -15.28
C GLY A 15 -21.43 9.65 -14.05
N GLY A 16 -20.99 9.29 -12.85
CA GLY A 16 -21.71 9.54 -11.59
C GLY A 16 -22.64 8.41 -11.14
N GLU A 17 -22.84 7.40 -11.96
CA GLU A 17 -23.65 6.22 -11.60
C GLU A 17 -22.97 5.39 -10.51
N ARG A 18 -23.80 4.86 -9.60
CA ARG A 18 -23.31 4.02 -8.51
C ARG A 18 -23.77 2.57 -8.71
N PRO A 19 -22.88 1.58 -8.50
CA PRO A 19 -23.30 0.20 -8.49
C PRO A 19 -24.21 -0.09 -7.29
N ARG A 20 -24.88 -1.22 -7.30
CA ARG A 20 -25.67 -1.69 -6.16
C ARG A 20 -24.83 -1.76 -4.90
N ARG A 21 -23.56 -2.19 -5.01
CA ARG A 21 -22.62 -2.31 -3.92
C ARG A 21 -21.20 -2.09 -4.41
N TRP A 22 -20.46 -1.22 -3.77
CA TRP A 22 -19.03 -1.02 -4.04
C TRP A 22 -18.20 -2.15 -3.43
N GLN A 23 -17.11 -2.57 -4.11
CA GLN A 23 -16.23 -3.64 -3.66
C GLN A 23 -14.76 -3.28 -3.81
N VAL A 24 -13.95 -3.71 -2.82
CA VAL A 24 -12.48 -3.66 -2.86
C VAL A 24 -11.96 -5.10 -2.87
N ALA A 25 -11.14 -5.45 -3.86
CA ALA A 25 -10.48 -6.74 -3.90
C ALA A 25 -9.17 -6.73 -3.12
N CYS A 26 -8.90 -7.78 -2.37
CA CYS A 26 -7.66 -7.94 -1.60
C CYS A 26 -7.40 -9.41 -1.28
N ALA A 27 -6.17 -9.74 -0.87
CA ALA A 27 -5.88 -11.06 -0.32
C ALA A 27 -6.63 -11.29 1.01
N ASP A 28 -6.89 -12.54 1.36
CA ASP A 28 -7.38 -12.95 2.68
C ASP A 28 -6.33 -12.71 3.80
N THR A 29 -5.05 -12.54 3.42
CA THR A 29 -3.93 -12.21 4.31
C THR A 29 -3.67 -10.70 4.45
N VAL A 30 -4.50 -9.84 3.84
CA VAL A 30 -4.34 -8.38 3.86
C VAL A 30 -4.38 -7.83 5.29
N HIS A 31 -3.70 -6.72 5.54
CA HIS A 31 -3.71 -6.06 6.85
C HIS A 31 -5.14 -5.64 7.26
N SER A 32 -5.47 -5.81 8.54
CA SER A 32 -6.81 -5.56 9.10
C SER A 32 -7.34 -4.14 8.88
N SER A 33 -6.47 -3.16 8.61
CA SER A 33 -6.87 -1.78 8.29
C SER A 33 -7.72 -1.70 7.02
N VAL A 34 -7.53 -2.61 6.06
CA VAL A 34 -8.33 -2.65 4.83
C VAL A 34 -9.77 -3.03 5.14
N ALA A 35 -9.98 -4.08 5.97
CA ALA A 35 -11.31 -4.45 6.43
C ALA A 35 -11.95 -3.35 7.29
N SER A 36 -11.15 -2.65 8.10
CA SER A 36 -11.63 -1.49 8.87
C SER A 36 -12.06 -0.35 7.96
N ALA A 37 -11.25 -0.02 6.96
CA ALA A 37 -11.58 1.02 5.97
C ALA A 37 -12.84 0.67 5.17
N ALA A 38 -12.99 -0.58 4.76
CA ALA A 38 -14.18 -1.06 4.05
C ALA A 38 -15.45 -0.86 4.87
N ARG A 39 -15.42 -1.19 6.17
CA ARG A 39 -16.55 -0.92 7.09
C ARG A 39 -16.88 0.56 7.21
N VAL A 40 -15.86 1.41 7.38
CA VAL A 40 -16.07 2.87 7.49
C VAL A 40 -16.62 3.46 6.19
N MET A 41 -16.21 2.93 5.06
CA MET A 41 -16.64 3.38 3.74
C MET A 41 -17.97 2.74 3.28
N ASP A 42 -18.52 1.79 4.03
CA ASP A 42 -19.68 0.98 3.66
C ASP A 42 -19.49 0.32 2.27
N VAL A 43 -18.38 -0.39 2.10
CA VAL A 43 -18.06 -1.17 0.90
C VAL A 43 -17.77 -2.62 1.28
N ASP A 44 -17.98 -3.54 0.36
CA ASP A 44 -17.71 -4.96 0.57
C ASP A 44 -16.25 -5.30 0.22
N LEU A 45 -15.74 -6.37 0.80
CA LEU A 45 -14.47 -6.95 0.40
C LEU A 45 -14.71 -8.14 -0.53
N LEU A 46 -14.05 -8.11 -1.69
CA LEU A 46 -13.84 -9.28 -2.52
C LEU A 46 -12.54 -9.95 -2.06
N THR A 47 -12.66 -10.91 -1.17
CA THR A 47 -11.51 -11.65 -0.66
C THR A 47 -11.05 -12.69 -1.66
N VAL A 48 -9.79 -12.63 -2.04
CA VAL A 48 -9.14 -13.53 -3.01
C VAL A 48 -8.13 -14.40 -2.27
N SER A 49 -8.17 -15.72 -2.52
CA SER A 49 -7.21 -16.65 -1.92
C SER A 49 -5.79 -16.36 -2.42
N HIS A 50 -4.84 -16.44 -1.50
CA HIS A 50 -3.41 -16.32 -1.79
C HIS A 50 -2.83 -17.62 -2.39
N ASP A 51 -1.63 -17.53 -2.96
CA ASP A 51 -0.84 -18.67 -3.40
C ASP A 51 -0.18 -19.41 -2.21
N GLU A 52 0.55 -20.49 -2.47
CA GLU A 52 1.25 -21.27 -1.45
C GLU A 52 2.29 -20.46 -0.65
N ARG A 53 2.71 -19.31 -1.15
CA ARG A 53 3.62 -18.38 -0.49
C ARG A 53 2.89 -17.25 0.26
N GLY A 54 1.57 -17.23 0.25
CA GLY A 54 0.75 -16.19 0.90
C GLY A 54 0.59 -14.91 0.08
N ARG A 55 0.81 -14.94 -1.25
CA ARG A 55 0.76 -13.77 -2.13
C ARG A 55 -0.54 -13.72 -2.93
N LEU A 56 -1.08 -12.54 -3.10
CA LEU A 56 -2.11 -12.28 -4.10
C LEU A 56 -1.47 -12.26 -5.50
N THR A 57 -2.04 -13.02 -6.44
CA THR A 57 -1.56 -13.09 -7.83
C THR A 57 -2.57 -12.51 -8.80
N GLY A 58 -2.06 -12.01 -9.95
CA GLY A 58 -2.94 -11.50 -11.02
C GLY A 58 -3.91 -12.56 -11.53
N SER A 59 -3.48 -13.82 -11.65
CA SER A 59 -4.36 -14.91 -12.09
C SER A 59 -5.47 -15.24 -11.09
N ALA A 60 -5.17 -15.25 -9.79
CA ALA A 60 -6.16 -15.47 -8.74
C ALA A 60 -7.19 -14.32 -8.71
N LEU A 61 -6.71 -13.08 -8.83
CA LEU A 61 -7.58 -11.89 -8.90
C LEU A 61 -8.50 -11.96 -10.13
N SER A 62 -7.97 -12.22 -11.33
CA SER A 62 -8.79 -12.34 -12.54
C SER A 62 -9.86 -13.39 -12.39
N SER A 63 -9.49 -14.58 -11.89
CA SER A 63 -10.44 -15.68 -11.64
C SER A 63 -11.52 -15.32 -10.62
N ALA A 64 -11.19 -14.53 -9.58
CA ALA A 64 -12.17 -14.08 -8.61
C ALA A 64 -13.13 -13.05 -9.21
N LEU A 65 -12.63 -12.12 -9.98
CA LEU A 65 -13.44 -11.11 -10.70
C LEU A 65 -14.39 -11.76 -11.71
N ASP A 66 -13.96 -12.84 -12.40
CA ASP A 66 -14.81 -13.54 -13.37
C ASP A 66 -15.95 -14.34 -12.71
N ARG A 67 -15.79 -14.76 -11.46
CA ARG A 67 -16.83 -15.53 -10.70
C ARG A 67 -17.84 -14.64 -9.98
N THR A 68 -17.49 -13.42 -9.72
CA THR A 68 -18.37 -12.45 -9.07
C THR A 68 -18.99 -11.56 -10.16
N GLU A 69 -20.22 -11.08 -9.96
CA GLU A 69 -20.72 -9.99 -10.81
C GLU A 69 -20.00 -8.70 -10.38
N PRO A 70 -18.96 -8.27 -11.12
CA PRO A 70 -18.00 -7.30 -10.61
C PRO A 70 -18.45 -5.85 -10.81
N ASP A 71 -19.75 -5.61 -11.00
CA ASP A 71 -20.26 -4.26 -11.29
C ASP A 71 -19.77 -3.21 -10.27
N GLY A 72 -19.48 -3.64 -9.02
CA GLY A 72 -19.08 -2.74 -7.97
C GLY A 72 -17.58 -2.75 -7.62
N ALA A 73 -16.76 -3.57 -8.24
CA ALA A 73 -15.32 -3.56 -7.97
C ALA A 73 -14.71 -2.24 -8.47
N PHE A 74 -13.97 -1.54 -7.61
CA PHE A 74 -13.34 -0.27 -7.96
C PHE A 74 -11.85 -0.21 -7.65
N ALA A 75 -11.36 -1.03 -6.74
CA ALA A 75 -9.97 -1.03 -6.34
C ALA A 75 -9.48 -2.43 -5.95
N VAL A 76 -8.19 -2.61 -6.12
CA VAL A 76 -7.41 -3.75 -5.61
C VAL A 76 -6.39 -3.21 -4.60
N VAL A 77 -6.29 -3.86 -3.44
CA VAL A 77 -5.23 -3.60 -2.47
C VAL A 77 -4.23 -4.74 -2.53
N ALA A 78 -3.03 -4.44 -3.00
CA ALA A 78 -1.89 -5.35 -3.02
C ALA A 78 -0.95 -5.06 -1.87
N SER A 79 -0.39 -6.09 -1.23
CA SER A 79 0.59 -5.94 -0.15
C SER A 79 2.01 -5.95 -0.72
N ALA A 80 2.79 -4.93 -0.39
CA ALA A 80 4.23 -4.90 -0.66
C ALA A 80 5.01 -5.08 0.64
N GLY A 81 4.94 -6.29 1.18
CA GLY A 81 5.42 -6.69 2.49
C GLY A 81 4.27 -6.97 3.45
N SER A 82 3.69 -8.18 3.39
CA SER A 82 2.60 -8.59 4.30
C SER A 82 3.05 -8.60 5.76
N THR A 83 2.14 -8.26 6.68
CA THR A 83 2.46 -8.05 8.11
C THR A 83 3.05 -9.29 8.76
N ASN A 84 2.51 -10.48 8.46
CA ASN A 84 2.88 -11.71 9.15
C ASN A 84 4.08 -12.43 8.53
N ALA A 85 4.32 -12.26 7.23
CA ALA A 85 5.31 -13.04 6.49
C ALA A 85 6.29 -12.18 5.67
N GLY A 86 6.06 -10.88 5.54
CA GLY A 86 6.92 -9.99 4.75
C GLY A 86 6.88 -10.26 3.24
N MET A 87 5.87 -10.98 2.74
CA MET A 87 5.76 -11.35 1.34
C MET A 87 5.27 -10.16 0.50
N VAL A 88 5.77 -10.07 -0.73
CA VAL A 88 5.33 -9.09 -1.72
C VAL A 88 4.42 -9.77 -2.73
N ASP A 89 3.22 -9.23 -2.94
CA ASP A 89 2.25 -9.73 -3.92
C ASP A 89 2.79 -9.63 -5.36
N ASP A 90 2.16 -10.32 -6.29
CA ASP A 90 2.46 -10.25 -7.73
C ASP A 90 2.00 -8.90 -8.31
N LEU A 91 2.76 -7.83 -8.00
CA LEU A 91 2.39 -6.46 -8.37
C LEU A 91 2.25 -6.28 -9.89
N GLU A 92 3.09 -6.93 -10.68
CA GLU A 92 3.06 -6.85 -12.16
C GLU A 92 1.80 -7.50 -12.72
N GLY A 93 1.47 -8.72 -12.27
CA GLY A 93 0.24 -9.41 -12.67
C GLY A 93 -1.02 -8.67 -12.19
N LEU A 94 -1.02 -8.15 -10.98
CA LEU A 94 -2.13 -7.35 -10.44
C LEU A 94 -2.31 -6.05 -11.22
N ALA A 95 -1.22 -5.36 -11.57
CA ALA A 95 -1.26 -4.14 -12.39
C ALA A 95 -1.85 -4.40 -13.78
N ALA A 96 -1.50 -5.53 -14.39
CA ALA A 96 -2.08 -5.93 -15.68
C ALA A 96 -3.60 -6.10 -15.58
N VAL A 97 -4.08 -6.85 -14.58
CA VAL A 97 -5.53 -7.06 -14.37
C VAL A 97 -6.24 -5.74 -14.05
N CYS A 98 -5.64 -4.89 -13.18
CA CYS A 98 -6.25 -3.60 -12.85
C CYS A 98 -6.42 -2.71 -14.07
N ARG A 99 -5.39 -2.63 -14.91
CA ARG A 99 -5.45 -1.86 -16.17
C ARG A 99 -6.53 -2.40 -17.11
N ASP A 100 -6.59 -3.72 -17.31
CA ASP A 100 -7.54 -4.36 -18.24
C ASP A 100 -8.99 -4.23 -17.77
N ARG A 101 -9.22 -4.15 -16.47
CA ARG A 101 -10.54 -4.04 -15.84
C ARG A 101 -10.92 -2.63 -15.40
N GLY A 102 -10.04 -1.63 -15.58
CA GLY A 102 -10.28 -0.26 -15.15
C GLY A 102 -10.37 -0.11 -13.63
N LEU A 103 -9.60 -0.91 -12.86
CA LEU A 103 -9.57 -0.90 -11.40
C LEU A 103 -8.38 -0.07 -10.90
N TRP A 104 -8.57 0.60 -9.77
CA TRP A 104 -7.50 1.30 -9.06
C TRP A 104 -6.58 0.30 -8.35
N LEU A 105 -5.30 0.37 -8.61
CA LEU A 105 -4.29 -0.40 -7.86
C LEU A 105 -3.74 0.44 -6.70
N HIS A 106 -4.06 0.06 -5.48
CA HIS A 106 -3.43 0.58 -4.27
C HIS A 106 -2.40 -0.43 -3.75
N VAL A 107 -1.16 0.02 -3.56
CA VAL A 107 -0.11 -0.82 -2.97
C VAL A 107 0.09 -0.43 -1.50
N ASP A 108 -0.19 -1.38 -0.61
CA ASP A 108 0.14 -1.29 0.81
C ASP A 108 1.58 -1.72 1.02
N GLY A 109 2.48 -0.74 0.95
CA GLY A 109 3.89 -0.85 1.29
C GLY A 109 4.21 -0.27 2.66
N ALA A 110 3.23 -0.15 3.54
CA ALA A 110 3.37 0.50 4.85
C ALA A 110 4.61 0.01 5.61
N TYR A 111 4.89 -1.29 5.56
CA TYR A 111 6.11 -1.89 6.08
C TYR A 111 7.17 -2.06 4.99
N GLY A 112 6.87 -2.86 3.97
CA GLY A 112 7.87 -3.35 3.03
C GLY A 112 8.32 -2.32 1.99
N GLY A 113 7.60 -1.20 1.82
CA GLY A 113 7.99 -0.14 0.88
C GLY A 113 9.40 0.43 1.12
N ALA A 114 9.93 0.31 2.33
CA ALA A 114 11.33 0.64 2.64
C ALA A 114 12.32 -0.20 1.83
N GLY A 115 11.96 -1.43 1.46
CA GLY A 115 12.77 -2.33 0.64
C GLY A 115 13.08 -1.78 -0.76
N LEU A 116 12.31 -0.81 -1.26
CA LEU A 116 12.61 -0.10 -2.51
C LEU A 116 13.98 0.61 -2.51
N LEU A 117 14.49 0.96 -1.33
CA LEU A 117 15.82 1.54 -1.16
C LEU A 117 16.93 0.51 -1.32
N ALA A 118 16.65 -0.78 -1.08
CA ALA A 118 17.64 -1.85 -1.06
C ALA A 118 17.76 -2.55 -2.43
N PRO A 119 18.90 -2.42 -3.13
CA PRO A 119 19.12 -3.11 -4.39
C PRO A 119 18.91 -4.62 -4.32
N SER A 120 19.22 -5.25 -3.18
CA SER A 120 19.15 -6.72 -3.01
C SER A 120 17.73 -7.29 -3.09
N VAL A 121 16.70 -6.48 -2.89
CA VAL A 121 15.28 -6.91 -2.92
C VAL A 121 14.40 -6.06 -3.84
N ARG A 122 14.94 -5.02 -4.47
CA ARG A 122 14.17 -4.09 -5.32
C ARG A 122 13.37 -4.78 -6.42
N ASP A 123 13.93 -5.82 -7.02
CA ASP A 123 13.25 -6.56 -8.10
C ASP A 123 11.97 -7.26 -7.67
N ARG A 124 11.76 -7.47 -6.36
CA ARG A 124 10.52 -8.03 -5.82
C ARG A 124 9.33 -7.08 -5.97
N PHE A 125 9.60 -5.79 -6.12
CA PHE A 125 8.58 -4.75 -6.26
C PHE A 125 8.26 -4.40 -7.73
N ARG A 126 8.72 -5.23 -8.69
CA ARG A 126 8.40 -5.01 -10.12
C ARG A 126 6.89 -4.91 -10.31
N GLY A 127 6.45 -3.90 -11.07
CA GLY A 127 5.03 -3.58 -11.25
C GLY A 127 4.52 -2.46 -10.32
N ILE A 128 5.25 -2.08 -9.26
CA ILE A 128 4.85 -1.00 -8.34
C ILE A 128 4.74 0.35 -9.05
N GLU A 129 5.50 0.55 -10.12
CA GLU A 129 5.45 1.74 -10.97
C GLU A 129 4.10 1.92 -11.66
N HIS A 130 3.25 0.91 -11.68
CA HIS A 130 1.89 0.94 -12.23
C HIS A 130 0.81 1.21 -11.18
N ALA A 131 1.17 1.28 -9.89
CA ALA A 131 0.21 1.59 -8.84
C ALA A 131 -0.38 3.00 -9.00
N ASP A 132 -1.68 3.16 -8.76
CA ASP A 132 -2.35 4.47 -8.72
C ASP A 132 -2.10 5.18 -7.39
N SER A 133 -1.88 4.41 -6.33
CA SER A 133 -1.44 4.93 -5.04
C SER A 133 -0.58 3.92 -4.27
N LEU A 134 0.36 4.46 -3.49
CA LEU A 134 1.28 3.71 -2.65
C LEU A 134 1.32 4.32 -1.26
N ILE A 135 1.24 3.49 -0.22
CA ILE A 135 1.49 3.92 1.15
C ILE A 135 2.81 3.34 1.67
N VAL A 136 3.57 4.18 2.38
CA VAL A 136 4.76 3.76 3.13
C VAL A 136 4.70 4.42 4.50
N ASP A 137 5.00 3.68 5.57
CA ASP A 137 5.08 4.23 6.92
C ASP A 137 6.53 4.43 7.34
N PRO A 138 7.06 5.66 7.23
CA PRO A 138 8.44 5.94 7.63
C PRO A 138 8.77 5.58 9.07
N HIS A 139 7.78 5.60 9.96
CA HIS A 139 7.95 5.20 11.36
C HIS A 139 8.09 3.69 11.58
N LYS A 140 7.99 2.88 10.52
CA LYS A 140 8.26 1.44 10.53
C LYS A 140 9.72 1.19 10.12
N TRP A 141 9.95 0.66 8.96
CA TRP A 141 11.26 0.20 8.52
C TRP A 141 12.16 1.32 7.92
N LEU A 142 11.69 2.57 7.88
CA LEU A 142 12.52 3.74 7.59
C LEU A 142 12.99 4.47 8.86
N PHE A 143 12.80 3.86 10.03
CA PHE A 143 13.37 4.29 11.32
C PHE A 143 13.00 5.72 11.75
N ALA A 144 12.01 6.34 11.10
CA ALA A 144 11.56 7.68 11.49
C ALA A 144 10.80 7.64 12.83
N PRO A 145 10.77 8.73 13.58
CA PRO A 145 9.95 8.81 14.79
C PRO A 145 8.47 8.58 14.50
N TYR A 146 7.80 7.93 15.43
CA TYR A 146 6.36 7.71 15.40
C TYR A 146 5.61 9.05 15.60
N ASP A 147 4.55 9.39 14.89
CA ASP A 147 3.84 8.69 13.83
C ASP A 147 4.08 9.41 12.48
N SER A 148 4.39 8.65 11.45
CA SER A 148 4.56 9.21 10.10
C SER A 148 4.07 8.19 9.05
N CYS A 149 3.30 8.67 8.08
CA CYS A 149 2.80 7.89 6.95
C CYS A 149 2.91 8.76 5.70
N ALA A 150 3.49 8.21 4.64
CA ALA A 150 3.56 8.83 3.33
C ALA A 150 2.60 8.10 2.39
N LEU A 151 1.63 8.83 1.85
CA LEU A 151 0.71 8.36 0.82
C LEU A 151 1.01 9.10 -0.48
N VAL A 152 1.39 8.34 -1.49
CA VAL A 152 1.76 8.85 -2.82
C VAL A 152 0.66 8.46 -3.81
N TYR A 153 0.29 9.39 -4.67
CA TYR A 153 -0.66 9.18 -5.76
C TYR A 153 0.05 9.37 -7.10
N ARG A 154 -0.29 8.56 -8.08
CA ARG A 154 0.15 8.74 -9.47
C ARG A 154 -0.38 10.05 -10.04
N ASP A 155 -1.68 10.27 -9.89
CA ASP A 155 -2.36 11.52 -10.22
C ASP A 155 -2.89 12.17 -8.93
N PRO A 156 -2.20 13.18 -8.40
CA PRO A 156 -2.62 13.84 -7.18
C PRO A 156 -3.92 14.63 -7.33
N GLU A 157 -4.32 15.05 -8.54
CA GLU A 157 -5.54 15.83 -8.74
C GLU A 157 -6.80 15.00 -8.47
N ILE A 158 -6.75 13.69 -8.70
CA ILE A 158 -7.84 12.77 -8.31
C ILE A 158 -8.02 12.79 -6.79
N ALA A 159 -6.91 12.70 -6.05
CA ALA A 159 -6.96 12.72 -4.59
C ALA A 159 -7.43 14.07 -4.07
N ARG A 160 -6.98 15.16 -4.68
CA ARG A 160 -7.40 16.52 -4.36
C ARG A 160 -8.91 16.69 -4.55
N SER A 161 -9.44 16.30 -5.70
CA SER A 161 -10.87 16.40 -5.99
C SER A 161 -11.74 15.57 -5.03
N ALA A 162 -11.21 14.41 -4.57
CA ALA A 162 -11.92 13.54 -3.66
C ALA A 162 -11.93 14.02 -2.20
N HIS A 163 -10.99 14.87 -1.79
CA HIS A 163 -10.79 15.26 -0.39
C HIS A 163 -10.94 16.75 -0.12
N ARG A 164 -10.88 17.59 -1.15
CA ARG A 164 -11.01 19.04 -0.98
C ARG A 164 -12.29 19.40 -0.24
N GLN A 165 -12.13 20.21 0.78
CA GLN A 165 -13.25 20.73 1.56
C GLN A 165 -13.63 22.12 1.05
N GLU A 166 -14.92 22.32 0.78
CA GLU A 166 -15.48 23.58 0.33
C GLU A 166 -16.27 24.21 1.47
N ALA A 167 -15.80 25.36 1.93
CA ALA A 167 -16.49 26.19 2.91
C ALA A 167 -16.02 27.64 2.78
N SER A 168 -16.90 28.60 3.01
CA SER A 168 -16.63 30.04 2.81
C SER A 168 -15.41 30.54 3.59
N TYR A 169 -15.13 29.99 4.78
CA TYR A 169 -13.95 30.34 5.57
C TYR A 169 -12.65 29.76 5.00
N LEU A 170 -12.74 28.81 4.06
CA LEU A 170 -11.61 28.23 3.35
C LEU A 170 -11.35 28.89 2.00
N ASP A 171 -12.20 29.85 1.56
CA ASP A 171 -12.09 30.44 0.22
C ASP A 171 -10.72 31.07 -0.03
N ALA A 172 -10.12 31.72 0.97
CA ALA A 172 -8.79 32.28 0.88
C ALA A 172 -7.68 31.21 0.66
N LEU A 173 -7.83 30.03 1.27
CA LEU A 173 -6.92 28.89 1.08
C LEU A 173 -7.18 28.18 -0.26
N ASN A 174 -8.46 28.08 -0.64
CA ASN A 174 -8.88 27.41 -1.86
C ASN A 174 -8.63 28.26 -3.12
N ALA A 175 -8.53 29.58 -3.00
CA ALA A 175 -8.23 30.49 -4.10
C ALA A 175 -6.76 30.42 -4.55
N SER A 176 -5.86 29.94 -3.71
CA SER A 176 -4.45 29.77 -4.07
C SER A 176 -4.28 28.46 -4.85
N SER A 177 -3.43 28.50 -5.88
CA SER A 177 -2.99 27.30 -6.60
C SER A 177 -1.89 26.52 -5.84
N GLU A 178 -1.56 26.96 -4.63
CA GLU A 178 -0.54 26.36 -3.81
C GLU A 178 -0.98 24.99 -3.28
N TRP A 179 -0.01 24.10 -3.14
CA TRP A 179 -0.23 22.79 -2.58
C TRP A 179 -0.64 22.88 -1.11
N ASN A 180 -1.78 22.29 -0.75
CA ASN A 180 -2.27 22.25 0.62
C ASN A 180 -2.46 20.80 1.06
N PRO A 181 -1.76 20.32 2.12
CA PRO A 181 -1.88 18.96 2.60
C PRO A 181 -3.31 18.53 2.96
N SER A 182 -4.19 19.46 3.34
CA SER A 182 -5.58 19.14 3.69
C SER A 182 -6.41 18.69 2.50
N ASP A 183 -6.01 19.04 1.28
CA ASP A 183 -6.70 18.65 0.05
C ASP A 183 -6.51 17.16 -0.29
N PHE A 184 -5.66 16.44 0.44
CA PHE A 184 -5.31 15.05 0.18
C PHE A 184 -5.73 14.08 1.28
N ALA A 185 -6.50 14.54 2.26
CA ALA A 185 -6.97 13.73 3.38
C ALA A 185 -8.27 14.26 3.97
N HIS A 186 -9.01 13.42 4.71
CA HIS A 186 -10.28 13.77 5.32
C HIS A 186 -10.17 14.74 6.52
N HIS A 187 -8.98 14.93 7.09
CA HIS A 187 -8.77 15.81 8.24
C HIS A 187 -8.10 17.12 7.81
N LEU A 188 -8.63 18.23 8.28
CA LEU A 188 -8.18 19.58 7.94
C LEU A 188 -6.87 19.92 8.67
N SER A 189 -6.91 19.91 10.01
CA SER A 189 -5.75 20.24 10.87
C SER A 189 -5.01 18.98 11.29
N ARG A 190 -3.68 19.00 11.16
CA ARG A 190 -2.82 17.89 11.57
C ARG A 190 -1.39 18.36 11.89
N ARG A 191 -0.67 17.57 12.68
CA ARG A 191 0.74 17.83 12.94
C ARG A 191 1.58 17.62 11.67
N PRO A 192 2.72 18.31 11.50
CA PRO A 192 3.63 18.14 10.38
C PRO A 192 4.46 16.85 10.53
N ARG A 193 3.80 15.69 10.43
CA ARG A 193 4.38 14.38 10.70
C ARG A 193 5.54 13.99 9.77
N GLY A 194 5.61 14.57 8.59
CA GLY A 194 6.74 14.37 7.66
C GLY A 194 8.03 15.08 8.06
N LEU A 195 7.94 16.10 8.94
CA LEU A 195 9.09 16.92 9.28
C LEU A 195 10.23 16.15 9.98
N PRO A 196 9.99 15.25 10.95
CA PRO A 196 11.04 14.42 11.53
C PRO A 196 11.75 13.52 10.51
N LEU A 197 11.01 12.93 9.56
CA LEU A 197 11.61 12.15 8.46
C LEU A 197 12.49 13.04 7.58
N TRP A 198 12.00 14.25 7.22
CA TRP A 198 12.76 15.18 6.41
C TRP A 198 14.09 15.58 7.09
N PHE A 199 14.06 15.91 8.37
CA PHE A 199 15.28 16.23 9.14
C PHE A 199 16.25 15.05 9.19
N SER A 200 15.73 13.84 9.38
CA SER A 200 16.54 12.63 9.40
C SER A 200 17.20 12.37 8.05
N LEU A 201 16.44 12.50 6.96
CA LEU A 201 16.99 12.38 5.58
C LEU A 201 18.00 13.48 5.27
N ALA A 202 17.74 14.72 5.69
CA ALA A 202 18.66 15.84 5.49
C ALA A 202 19.97 15.67 6.29
N THR A 203 19.91 15.00 7.45
CA THR A 203 21.07 14.78 8.32
C THR A 203 21.91 13.59 7.85
N TYR A 204 21.29 12.45 7.53
CA TYR A 204 22.01 11.20 7.28
C TYR A 204 22.15 10.88 5.78
N GLY A 205 21.31 11.46 4.93
CA GLY A 205 21.25 11.15 3.50
C GLY A 205 20.57 9.81 3.19
N THR A 206 20.22 9.61 1.94
CA THR A 206 19.53 8.39 1.47
C THR A 206 20.41 7.15 1.51
N ASP A 207 21.74 7.31 1.38
CA ASP A 207 22.66 6.19 1.41
C ASP A 207 22.70 5.51 2.77
N ALA A 208 22.67 6.28 3.86
CA ALA A 208 22.59 5.72 5.21
C ALA A 208 21.30 4.91 5.44
N TYR A 209 20.18 5.37 4.87
CA TYR A 209 18.91 4.64 4.91
C TYR A 209 18.99 3.33 4.11
N ARG A 210 19.52 3.37 2.89
CA ARG A 210 19.75 2.17 2.08
C ARG A 210 20.60 1.15 2.84
N ASP A 211 21.73 1.60 3.39
CA ASP A 211 22.69 0.74 4.08
C ASP A 211 22.06 0.14 5.36
N ALA A 212 21.22 0.89 6.08
CA ALA A 212 20.48 0.39 7.24
C ALA A 212 19.44 -0.68 6.83
N VAL A 213 18.70 -0.46 5.75
CA VAL A 213 17.74 -1.47 5.22
C VAL A 213 18.47 -2.72 4.77
N GLU A 214 19.58 -2.60 4.02
CA GLU A 214 20.41 -3.75 3.61
C GLU A 214 20.99 -4.50 4.81
N ARG A 215 21.39 -3.81 5.86
CA ARG A 215 21.88 -4.44 7.09
C ARG A 215 20.79 -5.28 7.76
N VAL A 216 19.57 -4.78 7.84
CA VAL A 216 18.42 -5.54 8.39
C VAL A 216 18.16 -6.78 7.54
N LEU A 217 18.18 -6.66 6.21
CA LEU A 217 18.02 -7.80 5.30
C LEU A 217 19.14 -8.85 5.48
N SER A 218 20.40 -8.42 5.69
CA SER A 218 21.50 -9.32 5.99
C SER A 218 21.26 -10.10 7.29
N VAL A 219 20.90 -9.39 8.36
CA VAL A 219 20.59 -10.03 9.66
C VAL A 219 19.42 -11.00 9.53
N THR A 220 18.42 -10.67 8.73
CA THR A 220 17.27 -11.56 8.47
C THR A 220 17.72 -12.87 7.81
N ARG A 221 18.58 -12.80 6.79
CA ARG A 221 19.15 -13.99 6.14
C ARG A 221 20.00 -14.83 7.10
N GLU A 222 20.88 -14.17 7.87
CA GLU A 222 21.68 -14.83 8.90
C GLU A 222 20.80 -15.56 9.94
N ALA A 223 19.71 -14.93 10.37
CA ALA A 223 18.75 -15.54 11.30
C ALA A 223 18.01 -16.74 10.67
N ALA A 224 17.59 -16.64 9.40
CA ALA A 224 16.96 -17.75 8.68
C ALA A 224 17.91 -18.94 8.53
N GLU A 225 19.17 -18.69 8.18
CA GLU A 225 20.21 -19.74 8.10
C GLU A 225 20.45 -20.41 9.45
N GLU A 226 20.51 -19.64 10.54
CA GLU A 226 20.71 -20.19 11.88
C GLU A 226 19.52 -21.06 12.31
N ILE A 227 18.28 -20.62 12.02
CA ILE A 227 17.07 -21.42 12.25
C ILE A 227 17.12 -22.72 11.44
N GLY A 228 17.55 -22.67 10.16
CA GLY A 228 17.68 -23.85 9.32
C GLY A 228 18.73 -24.87 9.79
N ARG A 229 19.67 -24.46 10.65
CA ARG A 229 20.66 -25.37 11.27
C ARG A 229 20.13 -26.05 12.53
N ARG A 230 19.01 -25.59 13.09
CA ARG A 230 18.45 -26.14 14.33
C ARG A 230 17.50 -27.28 14.03
N THR A 231 17.61 -28.35 14.77
CA THR A 231 16.72 -29.52 14.63
C THR A 231 15.35 -29.31 15.26
N GLU A 232 15.26 -28.42 16.23
CA GLU A 232 14.05 -28.07 16.99
C GLU A 232 13.23 -26.94 16.38
N LEU A 233 13.73 -26.30 15.32
CA LEU A 233 13.07 -25.20 14.63
C LEU A 233 12.92 -25.53 13.15
N ALA A 234 11.90 -24.96 12.53
CA ALA A 234 11.70 -25.05 11.09
C ALA A 234 11.22 -23.71 10.54
N LEU A 235 11.86 -23.22 9.48
CA LEU A 235 11.34 -22.11 8.72
C LEU A 235 10.00 -22.49 8.09
N VAL A 236 9.01 -21.60 8.20
CA VAL A 236 7.72 -21.76 7.53
C VAL A 236 7.81 -21.29 6.08
N LEU A 237 8.51 -20.17 5.87
CA LEU A 237 8.78 -19.57 4.55
C LEU A 237 10.17 -18.96 4.54
N GLU A 238 10.82 -18.99 3.37
CA GLU A 238 12.04 -18.22 3.15
C GLU A 238 11.72 -16.71 3.17
N PRO A 239 12.48 -15.91 3.94
CA PRO A 239 12.25 -14.47 4.04
C PRO A 239 12.41 -13.76 2.69
N GLU A 240 11.43 -12.96 2.31
CA GLU A 240 11.55 -12.05 1.17
C GLU A 240 12.08 -10.68 1.57
N LEU A 241 11.63 -10.19 2.71
CA LEU A 241 12.05 -8.92 3.34
C LEU A 241 12.63 -9.21 4.73
N SER A 242 12.25 -8.43 5.75
CA SER A 242 12.86 -8.52 7.09
C SER A 242 12.00 -9.28 8.13
N VAL A 243 11.11 -10.14 7.68
CA VAL A 243 10.32 -11.02 8.56
C VAL A 243 10.85 -12.45 8.45
N VAL A 244 11.14 -13.06 9.59
CA VAL A 244 11.49 -14.49 9.69
C VAL A 244 10.34 -15.22 10.37
N LEU A 245 9.70 -16.13 9.64
CA LEU A 245 8.59 -16.93 10.14
C LEU A 245 9.03 -18.37 10.36
N PHE A 246 8.97 -18.84 11.60
CA PHE A 246 9.41 -20.17 12.00
C PHE A 246 8.49 -20.80 13.04
N ARG A 247 8.64 -22.10 13.28
CA ARG A 247 7.91 -22.90 14.27
C ARG A 247 8.81 -23.89 14.93
#